data_5862784e67067d23da86dfd74eadde6e
#
_entry.id   5862784e67067d23da86dfd74eadde6e
#
_cell.length_a   1.000
_cell.length_b   1.000
_cell.length_c   1.000
_cell.angle_alpha   90.00
_cell.angle_beta   90.00
_cell.angle_gamma   90.00
#
_symmetry.space_group_name_H-M   'P 1'
#
loop_
_entity.id
_entity.type
_entity.pdbx_description
1 polymer ?
#
loop_
_entity_poly.entity_id
_entity_poly.type
_entity_poly.pdbx_seq_one_letter_code
_entity_poly.pdbx_strand_id
1 'polypeptide(L)'
;MKVLIITGELAYPLIREVVSTSKEDIIVHIADNTQVAAFLTPRQIIKEVKTCFNDQLDEIDMILVPGLIKKGTKEITKELGIPTFKGSTDGADLAMVLNLIGSIDLSEDKPADKLIEEEKRKNAFKFIEDFENDEENIKRLLEKPNNIMIRNLPVGEDFPMRVLSEIANAPFLSKEALIKKCQYFVDSGADMIDIGMAAGEDFSDKIP
;
A
#
# COMPACT_ATOMS: atom_id res chain seq x y z
N MET A 1 -6.79 -16.17 18.17
CA MET A 1 -5.33 -16.26 18.06
C MET A 1 -4.72 -15.32 19.10
N LYS A 2 -3.65 -15.74 19.79
CA LYS A 2 -2.99 -14.91 20.82
C LYS A 2 -1.75 -14.24 20.22
N VAL A 3 -1.78 -12.93 20.10
CA VAL A 3 -0.76 -12.13 19.43
C VAL A 3 -0.01 -11.27 20.44
N LEU A 4 1.31 -11.40 20.48
CA LEU A 4 2.17 -10.53 21.28
C LEU A 4 2.71 -9.39 20.39
N ILE A 5 2.42 -8.15 20.78
CA ILE A 5 2.92 -6.95 20.11
C ILE A 5 4.03 -6.34 20.97
N ILE A 6 5.22 -6.19 20.40
CA ILE A 6 6.35 -5.51 21.08
C ILE A 6 6.42 -4.07 20.58
N THR A 7 6.50 -3.11 21.47
CA THR A 7 6.54 -1.68 21.13
C THR A 7 7.46 -0.89 22.05
N GLY A 8 7.61 0.41 21.80
CA GLY A 8 8.29 1.36 22.67
C GLY A 8 7.30 2.26 23.43
N GLU A 9 7.79 2.98 24.43
CA GLU A 9 6.98 3.82 25.31
C GLU A 9 6.13 4.84 24.57
N LEU A 10 6.71 5.53 23.55
CA LEU A 10 6.03 6.61 22.82
C LEU A 10 4.86 6.11 21.95
N ALA A 11 4.95 4.91 21.40
CA ALA A 11 3.89 4.34 20.58
C ALA A 11 2.82 3.61 21.39
N TYR A 12 3.11 3.21 22.62
CA TYR A 12 2.25 2.38 23.45
C TYR A 12 0.81 2.92 23.62
N PRO A 13 0.58 4.22 23.91
CA PRO A 13 -0.77 4.74 24.07
C PRO A 13 -1.64 4.53 22.83
N LEU A 14 -1.09 4.83 21.64
CA LEU A 14 -1.76 4.62 20.36
C LEU A 14 -2.00 3.13 20.10
N ILE A 15 -0.99 2.29 20.28
CA ILE A 15 -1.12 0.84 20.07
C ILE A 15 -2.19 0.25 20.99
N ARG A 16 -2.23 0.65 22.25
CA ARG A 16 -3.25 0.19 23.21
C ARG A 16 -4.67 0.58 22.79
N GLU A 17 -4.86 1.79 22.29
CA GLU A 17 -6.15 2.23 21.76
C GLU A 17 -6.57 1.38 20.56
N VAL A 18 -5.68 1.22 19.60
CA VAL A 18 -5.91 0.45 18.37
C VAL A 18 -6.26 -1.01 18.66
N VAL A 19 -5.54 -1.67 19.56
CA VAL A 19 -5.80 -3.10 19.86
C VAL A 19 -7.09 -3.31 20.64
N SER A 20 -7.62 -2.28 21.31
CA SER A 20 -8.87 -2.39 22.06
C SER A 20 -10.08 -2.74 21.18
N THR A 21 -10.01 -2.49 19.89
CA THR A 21 -11.06 -2.78 18.90
C THR A 21 -10.85 -4.11 18.15
N SER A 22 -9.75 -4.81 18.42
CA SER A 22 -9.42 -6.08 17.77
C SER A 22 -10.28 -7.23 18.30
N LYS A 23 -10.51 -8.22 17.45
CA LYS A 23 -11.16 -9.49 17.82
C LYS A 23 -10.18 -10.55 18.33
N GLU A 24 -8.89 -10.32 18.15
CA GLU A 24 -7.83 -11.21 18.57
C GLU A 24 -7.48 -10.99 20.05
N ASP A 25 -6.92 -12.01 20.68
CA ASP A 25 -6.36 -11.89 22.04
C ASP A 25 -4.96 -11.28 21.94
N ILE A 26 -4.85 -10.00 22.32
CA ILE A 26 -3.63 -9.23 22.07
C ILE A 26 -2.98 -8.82 23.38
N ILE A 27 -1.70 -9.16 23.52
CA ILE A 27 -0.83 -8.67 24.56
C ILE A 27 0.07 -7.60 23.97
N VAL A 28 0.09 -6.40 24.57
CA VAL A 28 1.00 -5.33 24.19
C VAL A 28 2.09 -5.19 25.25
N HIS A 29 3.35 -5.39 24.86
CA HIS A 29 4.51 -5.26 25.72
C HIS A 29 5.38 -4.07 25.33
N ILE A 30 5.72 -3.24 26.31
CA ILE A 30 6.68 -2.15 26.14
C ILE A 30 8.07 -2.73 26.44
N ALA A 31 8.97 -2.68 25.46
CA ALA A 31 10.33 -3.14 25.66
C ALA A 31 11.11 -2.22 26.63
N ASP A 32 11.79 -2.79 27.58
CA ASP A 32 12.53 -2.08 28.61
C ASP A 32 13.52 -1.06 28.02
N ASN A 33 13.57 0.13 28.62
CA ASN A 33 14.46 1.23 28.22
C ASN A 33 14.35 1.63 26.73
N THR A 34 13.21 1.41 26.09
CA THR A 34 12.98 1.72 24.69
C THR A 34 11.88 2.74 24.52
N GLN A 35 12.23 4.00 24.28
CA GLN A 35 11.25 5.05 23.97
C GLN A 35 10.70 4.89 22.54
N VAL A 36 11.58 4.76 21.55
CA VAL A 36 11.23 4.70 20.13
C VAL A 36 11.29 3.26 19.63
N ALA A 37 10.13 2.70 19.30
CA ALA A 37 9.97 1.32 18.87
C ALA A 37 10.85 0.91 17.66
N ALA A 38 11.09 1.86 16.73
CA ALA A 38 11.91 1.64 15.54
C ALA A 38 13.39 1.30 15.83
N PHE A 39 13.88 1.59 17.03
CA PHE A 39 15.26 1.30 17.43
C PHE A 39 15.45 -0.08 18.06
N LEU A 40 14.38 -0.82 18.26
CA LEU A 40 14.45 -2.19 18.71
C LEU A 40 15.29 -3.06 17.77
N THR A 41 16.08 -3.92 18.37
CA THR A 41 16.89 -4.91 17.65
C THR A 41 16.37 -6.32 17.93
N PRO A 42 16.58 -7.28 17.02
CA PRO A 42 16.18 -8.66 17.24
C PRO A 42 16.66 -9.23 18.56
N ARG A 43 17.90 -8.94 18.96
CA ARG A 43 18.47 -9.41 20.22
C ARG A 43 17.75 -8.85 21.45
N GLN A 44 17.37 -7.57 21.42
CA GLN A 44 16.57 -6.97 22.50
C GLN A 44 15.21 -7.63 22.59
N ILE A 45 14.52 -7.79 21.45
CA ILE A 45 13.20 -8.42 21.38
C ILE A 45 13.26 -9.86 21.93
N ILE A 46 14.23 -10.66 21.51
CA ILE A 46 14.43 -12.02 22.03
C ILE A 46 14.63 -12.02 23.54
N LYS A 47 15.48 -11.12 24.04
CA LYS A 47 15.73 -10.99 25.48
C LYS A 47 14.46 -10.63 26.25
N GLU A 48 13.72 -9.62 25.78
CA GLU A 48 12.46 -9.18 26.39
C GLU A 48 11.46 -10.33 26.46
N VAL A 49 11.23 -11.02 25.35
CA VAL A 49 10.26 -12.11 25.28
C VAL A 49 10.67 -13.27 26.19
N LYS A 50 11.94 -13.68 26.20
CA LYS A 50 12.45 -14.72 27.10
C LYS A 50 12.38 -14.33 28.56
N THR A 51 12.54 -13.06 28.88
CA THR A 51 12.54 -12.58 30.29
C THR A 51 11.11 -12.44 30.81
N CYS A 52 10.20 -11.88 30.01
CA CYS A 52 8.87 -11.48 30.48
C CYS A 52 7.79 -12.53 30.21
N PHE A 53 8.00 -13.42 29.22
CA PHE A 53 6.98 -14.34 28.75
C PHE A 53 7.43 -15.81 28.73
N ASN A 54 8.54 -16.16 29.36
CA ASN A 54 9.11 -17.52 29.33
C ASN A 54 8.07 -18.62 29.62
N ASP A 55 7.21 -18.39 30.61
CA ASP A 55 6.22 -19.37 31.05
C ASP A 55 4.92 -19.34 30.19
N GLN A 56 4.84 -18.43 29.20
CA GLN A 56 3.68 -18.24 28.33
C GLN A 56 4.01 -18.38 26.83
N LEU A 57 5.24 -18.77 26.50
CA LEU A 57 5.66 -18.87 25.09
C LEU A 57 4.78 -19.81 24.29
N ASP A 58 4.39 -20.93 24.87
CA ASP A 58 3.55 -21.94 24.20
C ASP A 58 2.10 -21.47 23.97
N GLU A 59 1.71 -20.37 24.58
CA GLU A 59 0.38 -19.79 24.41
C GLU A 59 0.33 -18.71 23.33
N ILE A 60 1.50 -18.22 22.87
CA ILE A 60 1.63 -17.13 21.90
C ILE A 60 1.69 -17.74 20.49
N ASP A 61 0.68 -17.45 19.68
CA ASP A 61 0.61 -17.93 18.30
C ASP A 61 1.52 -17.14 17.35
N MET A 62 1.74 -15.84 17.67
CA MET A 62 2.47 -14.92 16.79
C MET A 62 3.03 -13.73 17.57
N ILE A 63 4.17 -13.21 17.08
CA ILE A 63 4.72 -11.94 17.56
C ILE A 63 4.71 -10.92 16.44
N LEU A 64 4.20 -9.72 16.71
CA LEU A 64 4.33 -8.56 15.82
C LEU A 64 5.33 -7.56 16.44
N VAL A 65 6.31 -7.18 15.65
CA VAL A 65 7.30 -6.18 16.00
C VAL A 65 7.09 -4.91 15.17
N PRO A 66 7.65 -3.75 15.59
CA PRO A 66 7.48 -2.52 14.81
C PRO A 66 7.95 -2.68 13.36
N GLY A 67 7.15 -2.23 12.39
CA GLY A 67 7.50 -2.33 10.96
C GLY A 67 8.78 -1.61 10.58
N LEU A 68 9.16 -0.57 11.34
CA LEU A 68 10.35 0.27 11.11
C LEU A 68 11.66 -0.32 11.64
N ILE A 69 11.67 -1.45 12.34
CA ILE A 69 12.95 -2.04 12.75
C ILE A 69 13.84 -2.34 11.53
N LYS A 70 15.13 -2.05 11.64
CA LYS A 70 16.06 -2.14 10.50
C LYS A 70 16.28 -3.56 9.98
N LYS A 71 16.28 -4.55 10.88
CA LYS A 71 16.53 -5.97 10.52
C LYS A 71 15.22 -6.72 10.37
N GLY A 72 15.27 -7.84 9.64
CA GLY A 72 14.18 -8.80 9.58
C GLY A 72 13.99 -9.55 10.91
N THR A 73 12.92 -10.33 11.00
CA THR A 73 12.52 -11.04 12.22
C THR A 73 12.90 -12.52 12.25
N LYS A 74 13.54 -13.01 11.20
CA LYS A 74 13.92 -14.43 11.05
C LYS A 74 14.75 -14.99 12.22
N GLU A 75 15.66 -14.17 12.75
CA GLU A 75 16.45 -14.52 13.93
C GLU A 75 15.56 -14.70 15.17
N ILE A 76 14.52 -13.88 15.31
CA ILE A 76 13.57 -13.92 16.44
C ILE A 76 12.73 -15.20 16.34
N THR A 77 12.14 -15.45 15.17
CA THR A 77 11.38 -16.70 14.92
C THR A 77 12.19 -17.93 15.25
N LYS A 78 13.45 -17.97 14.80
CA LYS A 78 14.33 -19.12 15.04
C LYS A 78 14.66 -19.34 16.52
N GLU A 79 14.92 -18.27 17.25
CA GLU A 79 15.35 -18.32 18.66
C GLU A 79 14.20 -18.55 19.65
N LEU A 80 13.00 -18.11 19.31
CA LEU A 80 11.81 -18.23 20.16
C LEU A 80 10.91 -19.40 19.77
N GLY A 81 11.03 -19.92 18.54
CA GLY A 81 10.11 -20.93 18.01
C GLY A 81 8.72 -20.40 17.66
N ILE A 82 8.50 -19.07 17.76
CA ILE A 82 7.22 -18.42 17.52
C ILE A 82 7.31 -17.60 16.24
N PRO A 83 6.35 -17.76 15.28
CA PRO A 83 6.29 -16.93 14.07
C PRO A 83 6.32 -15.44 14.43
N THR A 84 7.31 -14.71 13.93
CA THR A 84 7.51 -13.29 14.25
C THR A 84 7.58 -12.49 12.97
N PHE A 85 6.72 -11.49 12.83
CA PHE A 85 6.59 -10.68 11.63
C PHE A 85 6.69 -9.18 11.93
N LYS A 86 7.00 -8.41 10.89
CA LYS A 86 6.92 -6.96 10.96
C LYS A 86 5.48 -6.51 10.91
N GLY A 87 5.06 -5.72 11.89
CA GLY A 87 3.80 -5.00 11.91
C GLY A 87 3.81 -3.79 10.96
N SER A 88 2.93 -2.84 11.18
CA SER A 88 2.87 -1.59 10.43
C SER A 88 4.03 -0.65 10.73
N THR A 89 4.34 0.23 9.79
CA THR A 89 5.30 1.34 10.00
C THR A 89 4.68 2.48 10.79
N ASP A 90 3.35 2.67 10.68
CA ASP A 90 2.56 3.59 11.50
C ASP A 90 1.65 2.80 12.46
N GLY A 91 1.60 3.25 13.72
CA GLY A 91 0.75 2.63 14.74
C GLY A 91 -0.75 2.71 14.40
N ALA A 92 -1.19 3.75 13.68
CA ALA A 92 -2.57 3.90 13.26
C ALA A 92 -3.00 2.81 12.24
N ASP A 93 -2.09 2.36 11.38
CA ASP A 93 -2.36 1.32 10.39
C ASP A 93 -2.42 -0.09 11.00
N LEU A 94 -2.01 -0.24 12.26
CA LEU A 94 -2.02 -1.54 12.93
C LEU A 94 -3.42 -2.13 13.05
N ALA A 95 -4.47 -1.31 13.19
CA ALA A 95 -5.85 -1.78 13.21
C ALA A 95 -6.21 -2.56 11.94
N MET A 96 -5.79 -2.05 10.78
CA MET A 96 -6.00 -2.72 9.49
C MET A 96 -5.22 -4.03 9.41
N VAL A 97 -3.96 -4.03 9.88
CA VAL A 97 -3.14 -5.26 9.93
C VAL A 97 -3.82 -6.33 10.77
N LEU A 98 -4.28 -5.98 11.98
CA LEU A 98 -4.95 -6.91 12.89
C LEU A 98 -6.26 -7.48 12.32
N ASN A 99 -7.02 -6.67 11.59
CA ASN A 99 -8.26 -7.12 10.94
C ASN A 99 -8.01 -8.09 9.76
N LEU A 100 -6.81 -8.07 9.19
CA LEU A 100 -6.43 -8.90 8.05
C LEU A 100 -5.52 -10.08 8.44
N ILE A 101 -5.18 -10.23 9.72
CA ILE A 101 -4.42 -11.40 10.21
C ILE A 101 -5.15 -12.67 9.80
N GLY A 102 -4.42 -13.63 9.25
CA GLY A 102 -4.97 -14.88 8.72
C GLY A 102 -5.50 -14.80 7.28
N SER A 103 -5.67 -13.59 6.74
CA SER A 103 -6.08 -13.37 5.34
C SER A 103 -4.94 -12.88 4.46
N ILE A 104 -3.84 -12.41 5.06
CA ILE A 104 -2.63 -11.96 4.37
C ILE A 104 -1.41 -12.72 4.87
N ASP A 105 -0.46 -12.97 3.98
CA ASP A 105 0.84 -13.54 4.33
C ASP A 105 1.74 -12.42 4.87
N LEU A 106 1.90 -12.38 6.19
CA LEU A 106 2.82 -11.46 6.85
C LEU A 106 4.28 -11.81 6.52
N SER A 107 5.17 -10.83 6.59
CA SER A 107 6.57 -11.00 6.20
C SER A 107 7.54 -10.73 7.37
N GLU A 108 8.62 -11.50 7.39
CA GLU A 108 9.75 -11.28 8.30
C GLU A 108 10.57 -10.03 7.92
N ASP A 109 10.51 -9.58 6.68
CA ASP A 109 11.35 -8.49 6.15
C ASP A 109 10.56 -7.25 5.75
N LYS A 110 9.37 -7.41 5.16
CA LYS A 110 8.52 -6.31 4.73
C LYS A 110 7.51 -5.91 5.80
N PRO A 111 7.32 -4.61 6.09
CA PRO A 111 6.25 -4.14 6.95
C PRO A 111 4.86 -4.52 6.42
N ALA A 112 3.93 -4.82 7.34
CA ALA A 112 2.60 -5.31 7.00
C ALA A 112 1.75 -4.29 6.22
N ASP A 113 1.85 -2.99 6.54
CA ASP A 113 1.18 -1.92 5.80
C ASP A 113 1.59 -1.87 4.32
N LYS A 114 2.86 -2.16 4.01
CA LYS A 114 3.35 -2.23 2.63
C LYS A 114 2.80 -3.43 1.86
N LEU A 115 2.63 -4.57 2.53
CA LEU A 115 1.99 -5.74 1.92
C LEU A 115 0.51 -5.49 1.62
N ILE A 116 -0.19 -4.80 2.52
CA ILE A 116 -1.59 -4.42 2.33
C ILE A 116 -1.73 -3.42 1.17
N GLU A 117 -0.85 -2.43 1.06
CA GLU A 117 -0.82 -1.49 -0.07
C GLU A 117 -0.61 -2.22 -1.40
N GLU A 118 0.34 -3.15 -1.47
CA GLU A 118 0.60 -3.96 -2.67
C GLU A 118 -0.63 -4.79 -3.08
N GLU A 119 -1.30 -5.41 -2.11
CA GLU A 119 -2.49 -6.22 -2.36
C GLU A 119 -3.70 -5.37 -2.79
N LYS A 120 -3.92 -4.24 -2.13
CA LYS A 120 -4.95 -3.26 -2.53
C LYS A 120 -4.72 -2.77 -3.95
N ARG A 121 -3.47 -2.49 -4.31
CA ARG A 121 -3.10 -2.06 -5.66
C ARG A 121 -3.40 -3.15 -6.70
N LYS A 122 -3.01 -4.40 -6.44
CA LYS A 122 -3.32 -5.53 -7.32
C LYS A 122 -4.83 -5.70 -7.52
N ASN A 123 -5.61 -5.64 -6.42
CA ASN A 123 -7.05 -5.78 -6.48
C ASN A 123 -7.71 -4.62 -7.24
N ALA A 124 -7.20 -3.40 -7.11
CA ALA A 124 -7.68 -2.25 -7.87
C ALA A 124 -7.40 -2.40 -9.37
N PHE A 125 -6.20 -2.84 -9.76
CA PHE A 125 -5.89 -3.11 -11.16
C PHE A 125 -6.74 -4.23 -11.74
N LYS A 126 -6.91 -5.33 -11.00
CA LYS A 126 -7.78 -6.42 -11.43
C LYS A 126 -9.22 -5.97 -11.60
N PHE A 127 -9.75 -5.15 -10.69
CA PHE A 127 -11.09 -4.59 -10.82
C PHE A 127 -11.25 -3.76 -12.11
N ILE A 128 -10.26 -2.93 -12.42
CA ILE A 128 -10.27 -2.12 -13.66
C ILE A 128 -10.21 -3.04 -14.87
N GLU A 129 -9.33 -4.03 -14.89
CA GLU A 129 -9.20 -4.99 -15.99
C GLU A 129 -10.49 -5.80 -16.21
N ASP A 130 -11.08 -6.34 -15.13
CA ASP A 130 -12.35 -7.09 -15.20
C ASP A 130 -13.48 -6.18 -15.73
N PHE A 131 -13.52 -4.92 -15.28
CA PHE A 131 -14.51 -3.94 -15.74
C PHE A 131 -14.33 -3.61 -17.24
N GLU A 132 -13.10 -3.42 -17.70
CA GLU A 132 -12.79 -3.09 -19.11
C GLU A 132 -13.04 -4.26 -20.07
N ASN A 133 -13.03 -5.48 -19.58
CA ASN A 133 -13.35 -6.67 -20.36
C ASN A 133 -14.86 -7.00 -20.41
N ASP A 134 -15.70 -6.31 -19.62
CA ASP A 134 -17.15 -6.50 -19.61
C ASP A 134 -17.84 -5.62 -20.68
N GLU A 135 -17.77 -6.07 -21.93
CA GLU A 135 -18.33 -5.32 -23.07
C GLU A 135 -19.84 -5.06 -22.95
N GLU A 136 -20.61 -5.98 -22.34
CA GLU A 136 -22.05 -5.82 -22.19
C GLU A 136 -22.36 -4.71 -21.18
N ASN A 137 -21.64 -4.67 -20.07
CA ASN A 137 -21.76 -3.62 -19.07
C ASN A 137 -21.34 -2.26 -19.64
N ILE A 138 -20.24 -2.20 -20.39
CA ILE A 138 -19.77 -0.97 -21.04
C ILE A 138 -20.84 -0.42 -21.99
N LYS A 139 -21.42 -1.26 -22.87
CA LYS A 139 -22.49 -0.84 -23.77
C LYS A 139 -23.69 -0.28 -23.03
N ARG A 140 -24.14 -0.95 -21.96
CA ARG A 140 -25.26 -0.50 -21.13
C ARG A 140 -24.95 0.85 -20.44
N LEU A 141 -23.73 1.05 -19.96
CA LEU A 141 -23.34 2.30 -19.30
C LEU A 141 -23.22 3.46 -20.28
N LEU A 142 -22.82 3.21 -21.54
CA LEU A 142 -22.74 4.23 -22.59
C LEU A 142 -24.12 4.76 -23.05
N GLU A 143 -25.22 4.10 -22.67
CA GLU A 143 -26.57 4.63 -22.91
C GLU A 143 -26.92 5.82 -21.98
N LYS A 144 -26.16 6.01 -20.89
CA LYS A 144 -26.36 7.11 -19.95
C LYS A 144 -25.75 8.41 -20.48
N PRO A 145 -26.40 9.58 -20.21
CA PRO A 145 -26.04 10.86 -20.84
C PRO A 145 -24.65 11.40 -20.48
N ASN A 146 -24.11 11.02 -19.32
CA ASN A 146 -22.82 11.51 -18.82
C ASN A 146 -21.65 10.58 -19.17
N ASN A 147 -21.88 9.62 -20.04
CA ASN A 147 -20.89 8.63 -20.47
C ASN A 147 -20.68 8.73 -21.97
N ILE A 148 -19.42 8.72 -22.39
CA ILE A 148 -19.05 8.78 -23.81
C ILE A 148 -17.94 7.77 -24.13
N MET A 149 -17.84 7.40 -25.38
CA MET A 149 -16.72 6.64 -25.91
C MET A 149 -15.76 7.59 -26.64
N ILE A 150 -14.52 7.70 -26.18
CA ILE A 150 -13.44 8.41 -26.87
C ILE A 150 -12.57 7.36 -27.57
N ARG A 151 -12.79 7.17 -28.87
CA ARG A 151 -12.25 6.04 -29.66
C ARG A 151 -12.69 4.70 -29.03
N ASN A 152 -11.77 4.00 -28.37
CA ASN A 152 -11.99 2.72 -27.69
C ASN A 152 -11.93 2.86 -26.15
N LEU A 153 -11.88 4.08 -25.63
CA LEU A 153 -11.78 4.35 -24.20
C LEU A 153 -13.12 4.89 -23.67
N PRO A 154 -13.82 4.17 -22.81
CA PRO A 154 -15.04 4.67 -22.18
C PRO A 154 -14.69 5.65 -21.07
N VAL A 155 -15.36 6.81 -21.04
CA VAL A 155 -15.14 7.91 -20.10
C VAL A 155 -16.49 8.42 -19.60
N GLY A 156 -16.59 8.68 -18.31
CA GLY A 156 -17.80 9.24 -17.69
C GLY A 156 -17.94 8.87 -16.22
N GLU A 157 -19.07 9.23 -15.66
CA GLU A 157 -19.33 9.06 -14.22
C GLU A 157 -19.35 7.60 -13.75
N ASP A 158 -19.72 6.68 -14.62
CA ASP A 158 -19.84 5.27 -14.28
C ASP A 158 -18.58 4.45 -14.62
N PHE A 159 -17.55 5.08 -15.17
CA PHE A 159 -16.32 4.42 -15.59
C PHE A 159 -15.16 4.67 -14.63
N PRO A 160 -14.15 3.80 -14.60
CA PRO A 160 -12.92 4.06 -13.84
C PRO A 160 -12.30 5.40 -14.24
N MET A 161 -11.72 6.10 -13.25
CA MET A 161 -11.05 7.38 -13.49
C MET A 161 -9.90 7.20 -14.48
N ARG A 162 -9.86 8.06 -15.49
CA ARG A 162 -8.83 8.07 -16.52
C ARG A 162 -7.72 9.06 -16.21
N VAL A 163 -6.51 8.68 -16.55
CA VAL A 163 -5.33 9.54 -16.39
C VAL A 163 -5.09 10.28 -17.71
N LEU A 164 -5.33 11.58 -17.69
CA LEU A 164 -4.98 12.49 -18.79
C LEU A 164 -3.65 13.18 -18.48
N SER A 165 -2.65 13.00 -19.35
CA SER A 165 -1.34 13.65 -19.24
C SER A 165 -1.18 14.72 -20.30
N GLU A 166 -0.80 15.93 -19.92
CA GLU A 166 -0.61 17.06 -20.83
C GLU A 166 0.85 17.25 -21.25
N ILE A 167 1.06 17.54 -22.53
CA ILE A 167 2.33 18.03 -23.07
C ILE A 167 2.17 19.53 -23.36
N ALA A 168 2.31 20.37 -22.33
CA ALA A 168 2.02 21.81 -22.36
C ALA A 168 2.77 22.62 -23.42
N ASN A 169 3.95 22.17 -23.86
CA ASN A 169 4.81 22.89 -24.81
C ASN A 169 4.94 22.16 -26.15
N ALA A 170 3.93 21.45 -26.56
CA ALA A 170 3.98 20.62 -27.77
C ALA A 170 4.44 21.36 -29.04
N PRO A 171 3.97 22.60 -29.36
CA PRO A 171 4.39 23.33 -30.55
C PRO A 171 5.88 23.70 -30.62
N PHE A 172 6.57 23.64 -29.49
CA PHE A 172 8.02 23.95 -29.40
C PHE A 172 8.89 22.69 -29.43
N LEU A 173 8.31 21.51 -29.54
CA LEU A 173 9.04 20.25 -29.60
C LEU A 173 9.21 19.80 -31.04
N SER A 174 10.36 19.15 -31.34
CA SER A 174 10.46 18.39 -32.58
C SER A 174 9.49 17.19 -32.56
N LYS A 175 9.14 16.70 -33.74
CA LYS A 175 8.26 15.51 -33.86
C LYS A 175 8.80 14.32 -33.05
N GLU A 176 10.10 14.08 -33.12
CA GLU A 176 10.76 12.98 -32.38
C GLU A 176 10.66 13.18 -30.88
N ALA A 177 10.87 14.41 -30.40
CA ALA A 177 10.79 14.75 -28.98
C ALA A 177 9.33 14.63 -28.47
N LEU A 178 8.35 15.04 -29.29
CA LEU A 178 6.94 14.89 -28.97
C LEU A 178 6.55 13.41 -28.84
N ILE A 179 6.91 12.58 -29.84
CA ILE A 179 6.63 11.14 -29.82
C ILE A 179 7.27 10.48 -28.58
N LYS A 180 8.52 10.84 -28.26
CA LYS A 180 9.21 10.29 -27.08
C LYS A 180 8.50 10.66 -25.78
N LYS A 181 7.96 11.88 -25.65
CA LYS A 181 7.17 12.29 -24.49
C LYS A 181 5.84 11.54 -24.42
N CYS A 182 5.14 11.42 -25.55
CA CYS A 182 3.92 10.62 -25.59
C CYS A 182 4.17 9.18 -25.11
N GLN A 183 5.21 8.54 -25.64
CA GLN A 183 5.57 7.18 -25.22
C GLN A 183 5.88 7.09 -23.73
N TYR A 184 6.64 8.04 -23.21
CA TYR A 184 6.95 8.10 -21.77
C TYR A 184 5.66 8.17 -20.91
N PHE A 185 4.67 9.00 -21.28
CA PHE A 185 3.43 9.10 -20.53
C PHE A 185 2.58 7.84 -20.65
N VAL A 186 2.49 7.23 -21.83
CA VAL A 186 1.80 5.94 -22.03
C VAL A 186 2.45 4.85 -21.19
N ASP A 187 3.77 4.71 -21.23
CA ASP A 187 4.53 3.74 -20.44
C ASP A 187 4.41 3.99 -18.94
N SER A 188 4.12 5.23 -18.54
CA SER A 188 3.86 5.64 -17.15
C SER A 188 2.41 5.46 -16.70
N GLY A 189 1.52 4.99 -17.59
CA GLY A 189 0.12 4.66 -17.28
C GLY A 189 -0.90 5.74 -17.63
N ALA A 190 -0.58 6.67 -18.52
CA ALA A 190 -1.57 7.61 -19.04
C ALA A 190 -2.52 6.90 -20.01
N ASP A 191 -3.82 7.09 -19.83
CA ASP A 191 -4.88 6.62 -20.74
C ASP A 191 -5.04 7.56 -21.94
N MET A 192 -4.81 8.84 -21.73
CA MET A 192 -4.96 9.90 -22.74
C MET A 192 -3.81 10.89 -22.66
N ILE A 193 -3.49 11.50 -23.79
CA ILE A 193 -2.50 12.57 -23.87
C ILE A 193 -3.15 13.80 -24.46
N ASP A 194 -3.05 14.91 -23.76
CA ASP A 194 -3.41 16.22 -24.26
C ASP A 194 -2.18 16.92 -24.85
N ILE A 195 -2.34 17.41 -26.08
CA ILE A 195 -1.31 18.18 -26.78
C ILE A 195 -1.58 19.66 -26.51
N GLY A 196 -0.99 20.14 -25.42
CA GLY A 196 -1.20 21.50 -24.92
C GLY A 196 -0.42 22.54 -25.70
N MET A 197 -1.00 23.74 -25.82
CA MET A 197 -0.40 24.92 -26.40
C MET A 197 -0.85 26.19 -25.70
N ALA A 198 -0.07 27.27 -25.79
CA ALA A 198 -0.41 28.55 -25.18
C ALA A 198 -1.66 29.15 -25.81
N ALA A 199 -2.61 29.58 -25.00
CA ALA A 199 -3.83 30.24 -25.46
C ALA A 199 -3.51 31.61 -26.05
N GLY A 200 -4.13 31.93 -27.20
CA GLY A 200 -3.99 33.24 -27.85
C GLY A 200 -2.82 33.35 -28.84
N GLU A 201 -2.06 32.28 -29.05
CA GLU A 201 -1.03 32.21 -30.10
C GLU A 201 -1.52 31.32 -31.26
N ASP A 202 -1.09 31.65 -32.49
CA ASP A 202 -1.33 30.80 -33.67
C ASP A 202 -0.16 29.84 -33.87
N PHE A 203 -0.47 28.56 -33.72
CA PHE A 203 0.48 27.48 -33.90
C PHE A 203 0.16 26.59 -35.14
N SER A 204 -0.71 27.08 -36.03
CA SER A 204 -1.18 26.29 -37.19
C SER A 204 -0.05 25.73 -38.04
N ASP A 205 1.07 26.47 -38.15
CA ASP A 205 2.24 26.07 -38.91
C ASP A 205 3.21 25.12 -38.14
N LYS A 206 2.94 24.90 -36.86
CA LYS A 206 3.86 24.14 -35.98
C LYS A 206 3.25 22.80 -35.53
N ILE A 207 1.98 22.57 -35.80
CA ILE A 207 1.34 21.29 -35.48
C ILE A 207 1.53 20.35 -36.67
N PRO A 208 2.22 19.19 -36.51
CA PRO A 208 2.48 18.25 -37.58
C PRO A 208 1.23 17.50 -38.05
#